data_08657fa7aee1e9ec7aec7a71abc352ed
#
_entry.id   08657fa7aee1e9ec7aec7a71abc352ed
#
_cell.length_a   1.000
_cell.length_b   1.000
_cell.length_c   1.000
_cell.angle_alpha   90.00
_cell.angle_beta   90.00
_cell.angle_gamma   90.00
#
_symmetry.space_group_name_H-M   'P 1'
#
loop_
_entity.id
_entity.type
_entity.pdbx_description
1 polymer ?
#
loop_
_entity_poly.entity_id
_entity_poly.type
_entity_poly.pdbx_seq_one_letter_code
_entity_poly.pdbx_strand_id
1 'polypeptide(L)'
;YEVAVTIAQIVCYRGCLPQGAPTSPLISNLIGNIVDISVIQLAKKYRLSYTRYADDMTFSTNDKHFLEKKEEFICELREKIEKNGFKLNESKTRLTYKDSRQEVTGIVVNKIINTKREFIKNTRAMANKLYYTGKFKINGEEGTINQLDGRFAFINQQDKYNNTTHKVKKSIVDFNSREREYQKFLFYRYFVNRNKPLIITEGKTDVLYLKAALKKYYKEYPNLIKKNGEEYSYRISFLKRSKRVRY
;
A
#
# COMPACT_ATOMS: atom_id res chain seq x y z
N TYR A 1 25.31 -16.79 21.46
CA TYR A 1 24.29 -16.63 22.51
C TYR A 1 24.24 -15.18 23.01
N GLU A 2 25.34 -14.58 23.44
CA GLU A 2 25.40 -13.21 23.99
C GLU A 2 24.86 -12.14 23.02
N VAL A 3 25.24 -12.21 21.74
CA VAL A 3 24.73 -11.30 20.70
C VAL A 3 23.20 -11.38 20.59
N ALA A 4 22.64 -12.58 20.62
CA ALA A 4 21.18 -12.75 20.53
C ALA A 4 20.46 -12.17 21.75
N VAL A 5 21.02 -12.35 22.96
CA VAL A 5 20.50 -11.75 24.20
C VAL A 5 20.55 -10.23 24.12
N THR A 6 21.70 -9.68 23.69
CA THR A 6 21.86 -8.22 23.53
C THR A 6 20.84 -7.64 22.53
N ILE A 7 20.66 -8.30 21.38
CA ILE A 7 19.65 -7.88 20.41
C ILE A 7 18.24 -7.92 21.03
N ALA A 8 17.89 -9.01 21.73
CA ALA A 8 16.59 -9.13 22.38
C ALA A 8 16.36 -8.01 23.41
N GLN A 9 17.37 -7.66 24.21
CA GLN A 9 17.29 -6.56 25.17
C GLN A 9 17.06 -5.19 24.50
N ILE A 10 17.64 -4.96 23.32
CA ILE A 10 17.49 -3.70 22.58
C ILE A 10 16.12 -3.60 21.90
N VAL A 11 15.63 -4.70 21.32
CA VAL A 11 14.44 -4.67 20.45
C VAL A 11 13.14 -5.03 21.16
N CYS A 12 13.20 -5.69 22.33
CA CYS A 12 12.02 -6.08 23.08
C CYS A 12 11.72 -5.08 24.20
N TYR A 13 10.43 -4.85 24.42
CA TYR A 13 9.92 -4.12 25.56
C TYR A 13 8.94 -5.00 26.34
N ARG A 14 9.17 -5.19 27.64
CA ARG A 14 8.37 -6.08 28.51
C ARG A 14 8.19 -7.49 27.93
N GLY A 15 9.27 -8.05 27.38
CA GLY A 15 9.28 -9.41 26.83
C GLY A 15 8.60 -9.58 25.45
N CYS A 16 8.16 -8.50 24.81
CA CYS A 16 7.49 -8.53 23.51
C CYS A 16 8.15 -7.58 22.51
N LEU A 17 8.02 -7.89 21.20
CA LEU A 17 8.36 -6.95 20.14
C LEU A 17 7.29 -5.85 20.07
N PRO A 18 7.64 -4.55 20.24
CA PRO A 18 6.67 -3.47 20.21
C PRO A 18 6.01 -3.33 18.84
N GLN A 19 4.69 -3.19 18.82
CA GLN A 19 3.97 -2.89 17.56
C GLN A 19 4.34 -1.49 17.07
N GLY A 20 4.69 -1.39 15.78
CA GLY A 20 5.08 -0.12 15.15
C GLY A 20 6.58 0.22 15.28
N ALA A 21 7.38 -0.52 16.04
CA ALA A 21 8.82 -0.33 16.05
C ALA A 21 9.45 -0.77 14.72
N PRO A 22 10.40 -0.01 14.14
CA PRO A 22 11.03 -0.34 12.85
C PRO A 22 11.76 -1.69 12.84
N THR A 23 12.23 -2.14 14.00
CA THR A 23 12.96 -3.40 14.18
C THR A 23 12.05 -4.63 14.25
N SER A 24 10.81 -4.47 14.71
CA SER A 24 9.91 -5.59 14.97
C SER A 24 9.62 -6.45 13.73
N PRO A 25 9.36 -5.89 12.52
CA PRO A 25 9.15 -6.71 11.32
C PRO A 25 10.39 -7.52 10.91
N LEU A 26 11.60 -6.94 11.09
CA LEU A 26 12.84 -7.61 10.76
C LEU A 26 13.08 -8.82 11.67
N ILE A 27 12.97 -8.61 12.98
CA ILE A 27 13.17 -9.67 13.99
C ILE A 27 12.09 -10.75 13.84
N SER A 28 10.83 -10.36 13.67
CA SER A 28 9.73 -11.30 13.43
C SER A 28 9.98 -12.18 12.20
N ASN A 29 10.52 -11.60 11.11
CA ASN A 29 10.87 -12.37 9.92
C ASN A 29 12.05 -13.32 10.12
N LEU A 30 13.09 -12.91 10.88
CA LEU A 30 14.21 -13.78 11.21
C LEU A 30 13.77 -15.01 12.01
N ILE A 31 12.90 -14.80 13.00
CA ILE A 31 12.34 -15.91 13.79
C ILE A 31 11.41 -16.78 12.91
N GLY A 32 10.58 -16.15 12.09
CA GLY A 32 9.69 -16.85 11.16
C GLY A 32 10.42 -17.75 10.15
N ASN A 33 11.65 -17.42 9.75
CA ASN A 33 12.47 -18.26 8.89
C ASN A 33 12.78 -19.64 9.51
N ILE A 34 12.85 -19.75 10.82
CA ILE A 34 13.04 -21.04 11.50
C ILE A 34 11.84 -21.97 11.23
N VAL A 35 10.64 -21.39 11.30
CA VAL A 35 9.39 -22.10 10.98
C VAL A 35 9.35 -22.42 9.48
N ASP A 36 9.70 -21.46 8.62
CA ASP A 36 9.67 -21.62 7.17
C ASP A 36 10.48 -22.84 6.69
N ILE A 37 11.64 -23.12 7.27
CA ILE A 37 12.47 -24.27 6.90
C ILE A 37 11.68 -25.59 7.01
N SER A 38 10.97 -25.79 8.10
CA SER A 38 10.18 -27.01 8.34
C SER A 38 8.88 -27.03 7.53
N VAL A 39 8.26 -25.88 7.34
CA VAL A 39 6.99 -25.73 6.60
C VAL A 39 7.19 -25.86 5.10
N ILE A 40 8.30 -25.36 4.54
CA ILE A 40 8.64 -25.53 3.12
C ILE A 40 8.81 -27.02 2.76
N GLN A 41 9.45 -27.80 3.64
CA GLN A 41 9.60 -29.25 3.43
C GLN A 41 8.23 -29.94 3.43
N LEU A 42 7.35 -29.55 4.35
CA LEU A 42 5.98 -30.07 4.40
C LEU A 42 5.19 -29.67 3.14
N ALA A 43 5.25 -28.41 2.73
CA ALA A 43 4.59 -27.94 1.51
C ALA A 43 5.04 -28.75 0.27
N LYS A 44 6.35 -29.02 0.14
CA LYS A 44 6.88 -29.87 -0.94
C LYS A 44 6.34 -31.30 -0.90
N LYS A 45 6.24 -31.93 0.29
CA LYS A 45 5.66 -33.26 0.47
C LYS A 45 4.25 -33.34 -0.11
N TYR A 46 3.43 -32.29 0.12
CA TYR A 46 2.06 -32.23 -0.37
C TYR A 46 1.89 -31.48 -1.71
N ARG A 47 2.98 -31.17 -2.42
CA ARG A 47 2.99 -30.44 -3.70
C ARG A 47 2.25 -29.09 -3.64
N LEU A 48 2.45 -28.38 -2.53
CA LEU A 48 1.87 -27.06 -2.30
C LEU A 48 2.89 -25.96 -2.57
N SER A 49 2.46 -24.85 -3.14
CA SER A 49 3.21 -23.60 -3.12
C SER A 49 2.97 -22.91 -1.77
N TYR A 50 4.05 -22.48 -1.12
CA TYR A 50 4.03 -21.84 0.19
C TYR A 50 4.53 -20.41 0.10
N THR A 51 3.84 -19.51 0.77
CA THR A 51 4.27 -18.13 0.99
C THR A 51 3.88 -17.67 2.40
N ARG A 52 4.69 -16.82 3.00
CA ARG A 52 4.41 -16.19 4.29
C ARG A 52 4.56 -14.67 4.21
N TYR A 53 3.63 -13.97 4.83
CA TYR A 53 3.70 -12.54 5.08
C TYR A 53 3.48 -12.31 6.58
N ALA A 54 4.54 -11.93 7.29
CA ALA A 54 4.56 -11.85 8.76
C ALA A 54 4.10 -13.18 9.40
N ASP A 55 2.96 -13.19 10.06
CA ASP A 55 2.32 -14.34 10.69
C ASP A 55 1.31 -15.06 9.77
N ASP A 56 0.94 -14.48 8.64
CA ASP A 56 -0.01 -15.08 7.70
C ASP A 56 0.70 -16.05 6.73
N MET A 57 0.35 -17.33 6.83
CA MET A 57 0.84 -18.38 5.94
C MET A 57 -0.21 -18.71 4.87
N THR A 58 0.22 -18.82 3.63
CA THR A 58 -0.66 -19.18 2.50
C THR A 58 -0.09 -20.37 1.75
N PHE A 59 -0.94 -21.38 1.56
CA PHE A 59 -0.64 -22.58 0.77
C PHE A 59 -1.57 -22.62 -0.44
N SER A 60 -1.06 -22.96 -1.60
CA SER A 60 -1.86 -23.05 -2.83
C SER A 60 -1.46 -24.23 -3.68
N THR A 61 -2.45 -24.84 -4.34
CA THR A 61 -2.25 -25.92 -5.29
C THR A 61 -3.35 -25.91 -6.34
N ASN A 62 -3.05 -26.47 -7.51
CA ASN A 62 -4.03 -26.79 -8.55
C ASN A 62 -4.46 -28.27 -8.50
N ASP A 63 -3.88 -29.08 -7.61
CA ASP A 63 -4.21 -30.48 -7.44
C ASP A 63 -5.48 -30.64 -6.61
N LYS A 64 -6.54 -31.19 -7.22
CA LYS A 64 -7.82 -31.45 -6.56
C LYS A 64 -7.73 -32.57 -5.52
N HIS A 65 -6.81 -33.52 -5.67
CA HIS A 65 -6.60 -34.64 -4.74
C HIS A 65 -6.02 -34.20 -3.40
N PHE A 66 -5.55 -32.96 -3.30
CA PHE A 66 -5.13 -32.39 -2.02
C PHE A 66 -6.28 -32.36 -1.00
N LEU A 67 -7.53 -32.27 -1.44
CA LEU A 67 -8.68 -32.24 -0.54
C LEU A 67 -8.78 -33.50 0.34
N GLU A 68 -8.39 -34.66 -0.20
CA GLU A 68 -8.39 -35.93 0.53
C GLU A 68 -7.32 -35.95 1.64
N LYS A 69 -6.25 -35.21 1.47
CA LYS A 69 -5.09 -35.11 2.38
C LYS A 69 -5.08 -33.86 3.25
N LYS A 70 -6.12 -33.03 3.16
CA LYS A 70 -6.16 -31.72 3.84
C LYS A 70 -6.02 -31.85 5.35
N GLU A 71 -6.74 -32.78 5.97
CA GLU A 71 -6.74 -32.94 7.43
C GLU A 71 -5.37 -33.45 7.93
N GLU A 72 -4.77 -34.42 7.20
CA GLU A 72 -3.42 -34.91 7.46
C GLU A 72 -2.39 -33.76 7.37
N PHE A 73 -2.47 -32.95 6.33
CA PHE A 73 -1.60 -31.80 6.15
C PHE A 73 -1.75 -30.78 7.30
N ILE A 74 -2.97 -30.47 7.73
CA ILE A 74 -3.21 -29.50 8.83
C ILE A 74 -2.67 -30.05 10.14
N CYS A 75 -2.79 -31.35 10.39
CA CYS A 75 -2.23 -32.00 11.58
C CYS A 75 -0.70 -31.90 11.60
N GLU A 76 -0.03 -32.29 10.53
CA GLU A 76 1.44 -32.19 10.43
C GLU A 76 1.92 -30.72 10.47
N LEU A 77 1.16 -29.79 9.91
CA LEU A 77 1.47 -28.36 9.96
C LEU A 77 1.42 -27.85 11.40
N ARG A 78 0.38 -28.22 12.14
CA ARG A 78 0.23 -27.87 13.56
C ARG A 78 1.41 -28.35 14.38
N GLU A 79 1.79 -29.62 14.25
CA GLU A 79 2.91 -30.21 14.96
C GLU A 79 4.23 -29.46 14.68
N LYS A 80 4.49 -29.11 13.41
CA LYS A 80 5.68 -28.35 13.03
C LYS A 80 5.70 -26.93 13.61
N ILE A 81 4.56 -26.26 13.62
CA ILE A 81 4.41 -24.92 14.18
C ILE A 81 4.61 -24.93 15.69
N GLU A 82 3.97 -25.90 16.39
CA GLU A 82 4.05 -26.05 17.85
C GLU A 82 5.47 -26.44 18.31
N LYS A 83 6.17 -27.28 17.55
CA LYS A 83 7.56 -27.66 17.83
C LYS A 83 8.50 -26.45 17.81
N ASN A 84 8.16 -25.40 17.05
CA ASN A 84 8.92 -24.15 16.98
C ASN A 84 8.40 -23.07 17.98
N GLY A 85 7.54 -23.45 18.92
CA GLY A 85 7.02 -22.54 19.96
C GLY A 85 5.89 -21.59 19.51
N PHE A 86 5.28 -21.85 18.35
CA PHE A 86 4.14 -21.08 17.84
C PHE A 86 2.86 -21.87 17.92
N LYS A 87 1.71 -21.21 17.78
CA LYS A 87 0.40 -21.82 17.78
C LYS A 87 -0.37 -21.49 16.52
N LEU A 88 -0.96 -22.50 15.87
CA LEU A 88 -1.84 -22.32 14.73
C LEU A 88 -3.15 -21.68 15.18
N ASN A 89 -3.58 -20.62 14.50
CA ASN A 89 -4.88 -19.99 14.76
C ASN A 89 -5.95 -20.66 13.91
N GLU A 90 -6.65 -21.61 14.50
CA GLU A 90 -7.67 -22.41 13.81
C GLU A 90 -8.87 -21.58 13.33
N SER A 91 -9.27 -20.55 14.07
CA SER A 91 -10.38 -19.68 13.68
C SER A 91 -10.10 -18.86 12.42
N LYS A 92 -8.81 -18.62 12.10
CA LYS A 92 -8.36 -17.96 10.87
C LYS A 92 -8.00 -18.96 9.76
N THR A 93 -7.78 -20.24 10.09
CA THR A 93 -7.42 -21.26 9.11
C THR A 93 -8.64 -21.61 8.25
N ARG A 94 -8.52 -21.36 6.94
CA ARG A 94 -9.64 -21.57 6.01
C ARG A 94 -9.16 -22.12 4.68
N LEU A 95 -9.97 -22.96 4.07
CA LEU A 95 -9.83 -23.40 2.70
C LEU A 95 -10.65 -22.52 1.78
N THR A 96 -10.06 -22.10 0.66
CA THR A 96 -10.74 -21.29 -0.36
C THR A 96 -10.60 -21.97 -1.72
N TYR A 97 -11.71 -22.14 -2.44
CA TYR A 97 -11.74 -22.76 -3.76
C TYR A 97 -11.53 -21.74 -4.87
N LYS A 98 -11.11 -22.23 -6.05
CA LYS A 98 -10.88 -21.39 -7.25
C LYS A 98 -12.10 -20.54 -7.64
N ASP A 99 -13.30 -21.09 -7.48
CA ASP A 99 -14.55 -20.42 -7.87
C ASP A 99 -15.09 -19.44 -6.82
N SER A 100 -14.49 -19.43 -5.63
CA SER A 100 -14.77 -18.47 -4.59
C SER A 100 -13.75 -17.33 -4.62
N ARG A 101 -14.06 -16.24 -3.88
CA ARG A 101 -13.12 -15.12 -3.76
C ARG A 101 -11.91 -15.54 -2.93
N GLN A 102 -10.76 -15.62 -3.59
CA GLN A 102 -9.48 -15.88 -2.96
C GLN A 102 -8.85 -14.54 -2.54
N GLU A 103 -8.52 -14.43 -1.27
CA GLU A 103 -7.95 -13.22 -0.69
C GLU A 103 -6.68 -13.56 0.11
N VAL A 104 -5.58 -12.89 -0.21
CA VAL A 104 -4.30 -13.00 0.49
C VAL A 104 -3.89 -11.61 0.96
N THR A 105 -3.65 -11.44 2.26
CA THR A 105 -3.27 -10.16 2.88
C THR A 105 -4.15 -8.97 2.46
N GLY A 106 -5.47 -9.20 2.31
CA GLY A 106 -6.44 -8.18 1.92
C GLY A 106 -6.57 -7.91 0.42
N ILE A 107 -5.78 -8.59 -0.41
CA ILE A 107 -5.81 -8.47 -1.87
C ILE A 107 -6.50 -9.68 -2.47
N VAL A 108 -7.43 -9.45 -3.39
CA VAL A 108 -8.08 -10.52 -4.18
C VAL A 108 -7.10 -11.02 -5.24
N VAL A 109 -6.88 -12.34 -5.31
CA VAL A 109 -5.82 -12.96 -6.15
C VAL A 109 -6.31 -14.01 -7.16
N ASN A 110 -7.61 -14.05 -7.48
CA ASN A 110 -8.18 -15.09 -8.37
C ASN A 110 -7.51 -15.15 -9.76
N LYS A 111 -7.86 -14.25 -10.67
CA LYS A 111 -7.32 -14.19 -12.05
C LYS A 111 -6.26 -13.09 -12.19
N ILE A 112 -6.53 -11.96 -11.60
CA ILE A 112 -5.66 -10.79 -11.53
C ILE A 112 -5.72 -10.24 -10.11
N ILE A 113 -4.66 -9.58 -9.64
CA ILE A 113 -4.70 -8.95 -8.33
C ILE A 113 -5.67 -7.76 -8.35
N ASN A 114 -6.45 -7.65 -7.29
CA ASN A 114 -7.46 -6.61 -7.20
C ASN A 114 -7.75 -6.21 -5.74
N THR A 115 -8.25 -5.01 -5.54
CA THR A 115 -8.86 -4.61 -4.26
C THR A 115 -10.27 -5.15 -4.13
N LYS A 116 -10.77 -5.20 -2.90
CA LYS A 116 -12.19 -5.49 -2.63
C LYS A 116 -13.06 -4.50 -3.40
N ARG A 117 -14.13 -5.00 -4.05
CA ARG A 117 -15.07 -4.18 -4.83
C ARG A 117 -15.69 -3.06 -4.00
N GLU A 118 -15.93 -3.32 -2.72
CA GLU A 118 -16.46 -2.34 -1.78
C GLU A 118 -15.47 -1.16 -1.57
N PHE A 119 -14.18 -1.45 -1.42
CA PHE A 119 -13.16 -0.42 -1.27
C PHE A 119 -13.14 0.53 -2.48
N ILE A 120 -13.25 -0.02 -3.70
CA ILE A 120 -13.31 0.77 -4.94
C ILE A 120 -14.58 1.63 -4.98
N LYS A 121 -15.74 1.04 -4.66
CA LYS A 121 -17.02 1.76 -4.62
C LYS A 121 -17.00 2.91 -3.61
N ASN A 122 -16.52 2.63 -2.40
CA ASN A 122 -16.42 3.64 -1.33
C ASN A 122 -15.45 4.76 -1.70
N THR A 123 -14.31 4.44 -2.33
CA THR A 123 -13.36 5.45 -2.81
C THR A 123 -14.00 6.38 -3.84
N ARG A 124 -14.75 5.83 -4.81
CA ARG A 124 -15.50 6.63 -5.80
C ARG A 124 -16.58 7.48 -5.17
N ALA A 125 -17.34 6.94 -4.22
CA ALA A 125 -18.39 7.67 -3.52
C ALA A 125 -17.81 8.84 -2.71
N MET A 126 -16.69 8.64 -2.01
CA MET A 126 -15.96 9.70 -1.31
C MET A 126 -15.49 10.79 -2.27
N ALA A 127 -14.91 10.42 -3.41
CA ALA A 127 -14.47 11.36 -4.42
C ALA A 127 -15.64 12.18 -4.99
N ASN A 128 -16.74 11.52 -5.34
CA ASN A 128 -17.94 12.22 -5.80
C ASN A 128 -18.46 13.20 -4.75
N LYS A 129 -18.57 12.78 -3.49
CA LYS A 129 -19.01 13.67 -2.43
C LYS A 129 -18.09 14.87 -2.28
N LEU A 130 -16.76 14.66 -2.35
CA LEU A 130 -15.77 15.73 -2.35
C LEU A 130 -15.99 16.74 -3.48
N TYR A 131 -16.28 16.28 -4.71
CA TYR A 131 -16.47 17.16 -5.87
C TYR A 131 -17.71 18.04 -5.75
N TYR A 132 -18.79 17.53 -5.15
CA TYR A 132 -20.06 18.27 -5.04
C TYR A 132 -20.17 19.11 -3.76
N THR A 133 -19.60 18.63 -2.65
CA THR A 133 -19.79 19.28 -1.33
C THR A 133 -18.50 19.85 -0.73
N GLY A 134 -17.36 19.64 -1.36
CA GLY A 134 -16.05 20.03 -0.84
C GLY A 134 -15.56 19.18 0.34
N LYS A 135 -16.38 18.24 0.85
CA LYS A 135 -16.10 17.42 2.04
C LYS A 135 -16.53 15.98 1.86
N PHE A 136 -15.89 15.07 2.58
CA PHE A 136 -16.29 13.65 2.66
C PHE A 136 -15.90 13.07 4.02
N LYS A 137 -16.41 11.88 4.34
CA LYS A 137 -16.11 11.18 5.60
C LYS A 137 -15.42 9.85 5.35
N ILE A 138 -14.51 9.48 6.26
CA ILE A 138 -13.90 8.16 6.37
C ILE A 138 -14.18 7.66 7.79
N ASN A 139 -14.83 6.52 7.92
CA ASN A 139 -15.19 5.92 9.23
C ASN A 139 -15.93 6.89 10.18
N GLY A 140 -16.77 7.76 9.63
CA GLY A 140 -17.53 8.73 10.42
C GLY A 140 -16.85 10.09 10.62
N GLU A 141 -15.54 10.18 10.47
CA GLU A 141 -14.75 11.41 10.63
C GLU A 141 -14.52 12.14 9.30
N GLU A 142 -14.20 13.44 9.36
CA GLU A 142 -13.89 14.23 8.15
C GLU A 142 -12.59 13.74 7.50
N GLY A 143 -12.70 13.32 6.23
CA GLY A 143 -11.58 12.80 5.46
C GLY A 143 -10.70 13.88 4.84
N THR A 144 -9.41 13.60 4.70
CA THR A 144 -8.45 14.49 4.04
C THR A 144 -8.19 14.08 2.59
N ILE A 145 -7.84 15.05 1.75
CA ILE A 145 -7.47 14.79 0.35
C ILE A 145 -6.29 13.80 0.24
N ASN A 146 -5.35 13.84 1.18
CA ASN A 146 -4.23 12.90 1.19
C ASN A 146 -4.66 11.45 1.46
N GLN A 147 -5.65 11.24 2.35
CA GLN A 147 -6.21 9.91 2.59
C GLN A 147 -6.91 9.38 1.34
N LEU A 148 -7.65 10.24 0.64
CA LEU A 148 -8.33 9.84 -0.60
C LEU A 148 -7.33 9.56 -1.74
N ASP A 149 -6.24 10.36 -1.85
CA ASP A 149 -5.14 10.09 -2.78
C ASP A 149 -4.47 8.73 -2.49
N GLY A 150 -4.23 8.41 -1.22
CA GLY A 150 -3.70 7.11 -0.81
C GLY A 150 -4.59 5.95 -1.28
N ARG A 151 -5.91 6.09 -1.14
CA ARG A 151 -6.87 5.07 -1.61
C ARG A 151 -6.83 4.89 -3.13
N PHE A 152 -6.83 5.97 -3.90
CA PHE A 152 -6.69 5.92 -5.36
C PHE A 152 -5.32 5.37 -5.78
N ALA A 153 -4.25 5.79 -5.12
CA ALA A 153 -2.90 5.30 -5.41
C ALA A 153 -2.78 3.79 -5.18
N PHE A 154 -3.42 3.26 -4.13
CA PHE A 154 -3.46 1.83 -3.83
C PHE A 154 -4.19 1.04 -4.93
N ILE A 155 -5.35 1.52 -5.41
CA ILE A 155 -6.07 0.91 -6.53
C ILE A 155 -5.20 0.93 -7.80
N ASN A 156 -4.63 2.09 -8.12
CA ASN A 156 -3.82 2.28 -9.32
C ASN A 156 -2.51 1.45 -9.32
N GLN A 157 -1.94 1.18 -8.15
CA GLN A 157 -0.77 0.33 -8.02
C GLN A 157 -1.06 -1.10 -8.50
N GLN A 158 -2.22 -1.64 -8.17
CA GLN A 158 -2.63 -2.97 -8.60
C GLN A 158 -2.92 -3.02 -10.11
N ASP A 159 -3.61 -2.01 -10.64
CA ASP A 159 -3.85 -1.91 -12.09
C ASP A 159 -2.51 -1.81 -12.85
N LYS A 160 -1.53 -1.07 -12.34
CA LYS A 160 -0.18 -1.02 -12.92
C LYS A 160 0.54 -2.34 -12.89
N TYR A 161 0.48 -3.04 -11.76
CA TYR A 161 1.08 -4.38 -11.63
C TYR A 161 0.47 -5.35 -12.65
N ASN A 162 -0.86 -5.42 -12.73
CA ASN A 162 -1.56 -6.27 -13.69
C ASN A 162 -1.16 -5.93 -15.14
N ASN A 163 -1.14 -4.64 -15.49
CA ASN A 163 -0.76 -4.20 -16.84
C ASN A 163 0.69 -4.61 -17.18
N THR A 164 1.61 -4.51 -16.23
CA THR A 164 3.00 -4.92 -16.42
C THR A 164 3.12 -6.43 -16.57
N THR A 165 2.47 -7.19 -15.69
CA THR A 165 2.53 -8.66 -15.66
C THR A 165 1.92 -9.27 -16.92
N HIS A 166 0.80 -8.72 -17.40
CA HIS A 166 0.13 -9.19 -18.62
C HIS A 166 0.64 -8.51 -19.91
N LYS A 167 1.71 -7.72 -19.82
CA LYS A 167 2.33 -7.01 -20.97
C LYS A 167 1.32 -6.19 -21.79
N VAL A 168 0.32 -5.61 -21.13
CA VAL A 168 -0.70 -4.78 -21.79
C VAL A 168 -0.06 -3.50 -22.29
N LYS A 169 0.07 -3.37 -23.62
CA LYS A 169 0.47 -2.10 -24.25
C LYS A 169 -0.72 -1.15 -24.19
N LYS A 170 -0.64 -0.12 -23.34
CA LYS A 170 -1.63 0.96 -23.31
C LYS A 170 -1.09 2.20 -23.97
N SER A 171 -1.88 2.81 -24.86
CA SER A 171 -1.64 4.18 -25.29
C SER A 171 -1.93 5.14 -24.12
N ILE A 172 -1.34 6.34 -24.16
CA ILE A 172 -1.57 7.38 -23.12
C ILE A 172 -3.05 7.76 -23.01
N VAL A 173 -3.83 7.52 -24.07
CA VAL A 173 -5.24 7.93 -24.21
C VAL A 173 -6.21 6.82 -23.76
N ASP A 174 -5.73 5.59 -23.62
CA ASP A 174 -6.59 4.43 -23.35
C ASP A 174 -6.65 4.10 -21.86
N PHE A 175 -7.36 4.94 -21.11
CA PHE A 175 -7.59 4.73 -19.69
C PHE A 175 -8.83 3.86 -19.44
N ASN A 176 -8.70 2.87 -18.55
CA ASN A 176 -9.85 2.18 -18.01
C ASN A 176 -10.66 3.09 -17.07
N SER A 177 -11.86 2.65 -16.67
CA SER A 177 -12.76 3.47 -15.84
C SER A 177 -12.14 3.88 -14.48
N ARG A 178 -11.26 3.06 -13.89
CA ARG A 178 -10.59 3.37 -12.61
C ARG A 178 -9.48 4.40 -12.80
N GLU A 179 -8.72 4.28 -13.87
CA GLU A 179 -7.68 5.22 -14.24
C GLU A 179 -8.29 6.60 -14.54
N ARG A 180 -9.44 6.65 -15.25
CA ARG A 180 -10.17 7.91 -15.50
C ARG A 180 -10.62 8.57 -14.20
N GLU A 181 -11.19 7.80 -13.27
CA GLU A 181 -11.59 8.32 -11.96
C GLU A 181 -10.38 8.87 -11.17
N TYR A 182 -9.24 8.20 -11.22
CA TYR A 182 -8.03 8.69 -10.57
C TYR A 182 -7.50 9.96 -11.24
N GLN A 183 -7.51 10.04 -12.58
CA GLN A 183 -7.13 11.27 -13.28
C GLN A 183 -8.06 12.43 -12.94
N LYS A 184 -9.38 12.20 -12.86
CA LYS A 184 -10.37 13.18 -12.41
C LYS A 184 -10.06 13.68 -11.01
N PHE A 185 -9.73 12.77 -10.08
CA PHE A 185 -9.34 13.13 -8.72
C PHE A 185 -8.04 13.94 -8.69
N LEU A 186 -7.02 13.56 -9.46
CA LEU A 186 -5.77 14.31 -9.57
C LEU A 186 -6.00 15.72 -10.13
N PHE A 187 -6.85 15.85 -11.15
CA PHE A 187 -7.25 17.14 -11.68
C PHE A 187 -7.92 18.00 -10.60
N TYR A 188 -8.91 17.46 -9.90
CA TYR A 188 -9.55 18.16 -8.79
C TYR A 188 -8.53 18.60 -7.72
N ARG A 189 -7.67 17.69 -7.29
CA ARG A 189 -6.62 17.95 -6.27
C ARG A 189 -5.67 19.07 -6.68
N TYR A 190 -5.22 19.06 -7.92
CA TYR A 190 -4.16 19.96 -8.36
C TYR A 190 -4.68 21.26 -8.97
N PHE A 191 -5.88 21.31 -9.48
CA PHE A 191 -6.38 22.46 -10.22
C PHE A 191 -7.63 23.10 -9.60
N VAL A 192 -8.51 22.33 -8.97
CA VAL A 192 -9.77 22.86 -8.42
C VAL A 192 -9.64 23.18 -6.93
N ASN A 193 -9.17 22.22 -6.12
CA ASN A 193 -9.07 22.40 -4.66
C ASN A 193 -7.80 23.16 -4.28
N ARG A 194 -7.83 24.47 -4.46
CA ARG A 194 -6.65 25.33 -4.26
C ARG A 194 -7.00 26.62 -3.55
N ASN A 195 -6.12 26.98 -2.62
CA ASN A 195 -6.19 28.23 -1.86
C ASN A 195 -5.19 29.29 -2.40
N LYS A 196 -4.36 28.93 -3.40
CA LYS A 196 -3.32 29.79 -3.96
C LYS A 196 -3.23 29.63 -5.47
N PRO A 197 -2.90 30.69 -6.22
CA PRO A 197 -2.61 30.60 -7.64
C PRO A 197 -1.54 29.53 -7.94
N LEU A 198 -1.67 28.83 -9.05
CA LEU A 198 -0.76 27.77 -9.47
C LEU A 198 0.16 28.24 -10.58
N ILE A 199 1.43 28.03 -10.40
CA ILE A 199 2.44 28.12 -11.47
C ILE A 199 2.77 26.71 -11.96
N ILE A 200 2.61 26.51 -13.26
CA ILE A 200 3.01 25.29 -13.97
C ILE A 200 4.29 25.64 -14.75
N THR A 201 5.32 24.83 -14.58
CA THR A 201 6.60 24.98 -15.27
C THR A 201 6.87 23.77 -16.13
N GLU A 202 7.60 23.95 -17.23
CA GLU A 202 8.02 22.87 -18.12
C GLU A 202 9.04 21.96 -17.43
N GLY A 203 10.06 22.55 -16.81
CA GLY A 203 11.18 21.85 -16.18
C GLY A 203 11.08 21.77 -14.65
N LYS A 204 11.77 20.78 -14.08
CA LYS A 204 11.90 20.66 -12.61
C LYS A 204 12.76 21.75 -12.00
N THR A 205 13.74 22.22 -12.76
CA THR A 205 14.70 23.27 -12.39
C THR A 205 14.07 24.63 -12.36
N ASP A 206 13.08 24.91 -13.21
CA ASP A 206 12.41 26.21 -13.31
C ASP A 206 11.80 26.62 -11.96
N VAL A 207 11.22 25.66 -11.23
CA VAL A 207 10.69 25.92 -9.89
C VAL A 207 11.79 26.38 -8.93
N LEU A 208 13.00 25.84 -9.03
CA LEU A 208 14.12 26.23 -8.18
C LEU A 208 14.59 27.65 -8.53
N TYR A 209 14.74 27.95 -9.82
CA TYR A 209 15.11 29.29 -10.27
C TYR A 209 14.06 30.35 -9.89
N LEU A 210 12.78 30.07 -10.12
CA LEU A 210 11.69 30.97 -9.74
C LEU A 210 11.65 31.21 -8.22
N LYS A 211 11.85 30.18 -7.42
CA LYS A 211 11.91 30.33 -5.96
C LYS A 211 13.13 31.13 -5.51
N ALA A 212 14.29 30.93 -6.14
CA ALA A 212 15.50 31.69 -5.84
C ALA A 212 15.32 33.17 -6.22
N ALA A 213 14.78 33.44 -7.40
CA ALA A 213 14.48 34.80 -7.86
C ALA A 213 13.48 35.51 -6.93
N LEU A 214 12.37 34.85 -6.58
CA LEU A 214 11.39 35.40 -5.64
C LEU A 214 11.99 35.69 -4.26
N LYS A 215 12.90 34.85 -3.76
CA LYS A 215 13.61 35.12 -2.51
C LYS A 215 14.52 36.34 -2.63
N LYS A 216 15.23 36.50 -3.75
CA LYS A 216 16.12 37.65 -3.99
C LYS A 216 15.33 38.96 -4.07
N TYR A 217 14.20 38.94 -4.79
CA TYR A 217 13.38 40.12 -5.07
C TYR A 217 12.11 40.18 -4.23
N TYR A 218 12.10 39.60 -3.02
CA TYR A 218 10.88 39.48 -2.20
C TYR A 218 10.19 40.81 -1.87
N LYS A 219 10.95 41.89 -1.80
CA LYS A 219 10.40 43.26 -1.55
C LYS A 219 9.63 43.80 -2.76
N GLU A 220 10.03 43.42 -3.98
CA GLU A 220 9.41 43.87 -5.24
C GLU A 220 8.12 43.08 -5.56
N TYR A 221 8.01 41.84 -5.05
CA TYR A 221 6.88 40.95 -5.34
C TYR A 221 6.12 40.53 -4.07
N PRO A 222 5.59 41.48 -3.25
CA PRO A 222 4.94 41.15 -1.98
C PRO A 222 3.68 40.31 -2.15
N ASN A 223 3.04 40.35 -3.32
CA ASN A 223 1.86 39.55 -3.66
C ASN A 223 2.17 38.07 -3.94
N LEU A 224 3.43 37.73 -4.20
CA LEU A 224 3.87 36.37 -4.54
C LEU A 224 4.62 35.69 -3.39
N ILE A 225 5.35 36.49 -2.58
CA ILE A 225 6.19 35.98 -1.50
C ILE A 225 6.21 36.97 -0.33
N LYS A 226 6.23 36.45 0.89
CA LYS A 226 6.39 37.21 2.13
C LYS A 226 7.55 36.65 2.94
N LYS A 227 8.41 37.52 3.48
CA LYS A 227 9.44 37.15 4.43
C LYS A 227 8.89 37.30 5.87
N ASN A 228 8.99 36.23 6.66
CA ASN A 228 8.60 36.21 8.08
C ASN A 228 9.85 35.79 8.89
N GLY A 229 10.58 36.75 9.44
CA GLY A 229 11.87 36.50 10.09
C GLY A 229 12.89 35.95 9.09
N GLU A 230 13.47 34.79 9.33
CA GLU A 230 14.39 34.11 8.41
C GLU A 230 13.69 33.24 7.35
N GLU A 231 12.38 32.97 7.51
CA GLU A 231 11.63 32.11 6.62
C GLU A 231 10.88 32.89 5.53
N TYR A 232 10.68 32.21 4.38
CA TYR A 232 9.92 32.74 3.26
C TYR A 232 8.61 31.95 3.07
N SER A 233 7.50 32.66 3.04
CA SER A 233 6.16 32.12 2.77
C SER A 233 5.68 32.53 1.38
N TYR A 234 5.42 31.53 0.51
CA TYR A 234 4.90 31.78 -0.83
C TYR A 234 3.37 31.89 -0.82
N ARG A 235 2.83 32.94 -1.45
CA ARG A 235 1.39 33.12 -1.70
C ARG A 235 0.91 32.42 -2.96
N ILE A 236 1.84 31.87 -3.74
CA ILE A 236 1.63 31.03 -4.90
C ILE A 236 2.04 29.60 -4.59
N SER A 237 1.62 28.67 -5.43
CA SER A 237 2.02 27.27 -5.37
C SER A 237 2.61 26.84 -6.73
N PHE A 238 3.48 25.84 -6.67
CA PHE A 238 4.11 25.27 -7.88
C PHE A 238 3.62 23.85 -8.07
N LEU A 239 3.27 23.48 -9.30
CA LEU A 239 2.91 22.11 -9.60
C LEU A 239 4.17 21.23 -9.51
N LYS A 240 4.16 20.32 -8.53
CA LYS A 240 5.24 19.33 -8.42
C LYS A 240 5.04 18.26 -9.48
N ARG A 241 5.91 18.25 -10.49
CA ARG A 241 5.95 17.19 -11.49
C ARG A 241 6.30 15.87 -10.81
N SER A 242 5.37 14.93 -10.76
CA SER A 242 5.60 13.59 -10.24
C SER A 242 5.42 12.58 -11.37
N LYS A 243 6.00 11.36 -11.22
CA LYS A 243 5.76 10.26 -12.17
C LYS A 243 4.27 9.88 -12.29
N ARG A 244 3.42 10.35 -11.36
CA ARG A 244 1.97 10.12 -11.34
C ARG A 244 1.19 11.12 -12.18
N VAL A 245 1.71 12.33 -12.36
CA VAL A 245 1.12 13.38 -13.17
C VAL A 245 1.92 13.44 -14.46
N ARG A 246 1.51 12.68 -15.46
CA ARG A 246 2.00 12.80 -16.84
C ARG A 246 0.98 13.63 -17.59
N TYR A 247 1.44 14.70 -18.22
CA TYR A 247 0.68 15.51 -19.15
C TYR A 247 0.79 14.88 -20.53
#